data_3300e3c0b32e4043b5b7589f82f5d3f3
#
_entry.id   3300e3c0b32e4043b5b7589f82f5d3f3
#
_cell.length_a   1.000
_cell.length_b   1.000
_cell.length_c   1.000
_cell.angle_alpha   90.00
_cell.angle_beta   90.00
_cell.angle_gamma   90.00
#
_symmetry.space_group_name_H-M   'P 1'
#
loop_
_entity.id
_entity.type
_entity.pdbx_description
1 polymer ?
#
loop_
_entity_poly.entity_id
_entity_poly.type
_entity_poly.pdbx_seq_one_letter_code
_entity_poly.pdbx_strand_id
1 'polypeptide(L)'
;MQELSGFSVPKGFRGAGGIKVQLWWAVQATLFAWSPQIMYRWRAFLLRSFGAKIGKNVVIRPSVKITYPWKLTLGDNAWVGDDAVLYTLGEISIGANAVVSQKCYLCTGSHDYMSQHFDINAQPITIGEKCWLATDVFVAPGVSIGNGTVIG
;
A
#
# COMPACT_ATOMS: atom_id res chain seq x y z
N MET A 1 18.84 -15.27 19.16
CA MET A 1 18.79 -13.80 19.40
C MET A 1 19.32 -13.14 18.14
N GLN A 2 18.56 -12.20 17.52
CA GLN A 2 18.95 -11.54 16.29
C GLN A 2 20.06 -10.51 16.50
N GLU A 3 20.89 -10.32 15.50
CA GLU A 3 21.94 -9.30 15.45
C GLU A 3 21.65 -8.31 14.31
N LEU A 4 21.07 -7.16 14.65
CA LEU A 4 20.64 -6.15 13.66
C LEU A 4 21.81 -5.44 12.97
N SER A 5 23.03 -5.53 13.52
CA SER A 5 24.23 -4.98 12.88
C SER A 5 24.54 -5.63 11.52
N GLY A 6 24.08 -6.86 11.30
CA GLY A 6 24.21 -7.58 10.03
C GLY A 6 23.00 -7.42 9.09
N PHE A 7 21.98 -6.64 9.50
CA PHE A 7 20.78 -6.44 8.69
C PHE A 7 21.10 -5.65 7.41
N SER A 8 20.61 -6.13 6.29
CA SER A 8 20.66 -5.41 5.02
C SER A 8 19.41 -5.65 4.20
N VAL A 9 18.98 -4.61 3.49
CA VAL A 9 17.86 -4.74 2.54
C VAL A 9 18.36 -5.40 1.26
N PRO A 10 17.75 -6.51 0.81
CA PRO A 10 18.17 -7.19 -0.41
C PRO A 10 18.17 -6.24 -1.62
N LYS A 11 19.15 -6.44 -2.50
CA LYS A 11 19.25 -5.65 -3.74
C LYS A 11 17.97 -5.82 -4.57
N GLY A 12 17.41 -4.70 -5.03
CA GLY A 12 16.18 -4.71 -5.83
C GLY A 12 14.88 -4.90 -5.02
N PHE A 13 14.94 -5.08 -3.71
CA PHE A 13 13.77 -5.29 -2.85
C PHE A 13 12.73 -4.17 -2.96
N ARG A 14 13.17 -2.93 -3.07
CA ARG A 14 12.29 -1.76 -3.19
C ARG A 14 11.60 -1.64 -4.56
N GLY A 15 12.12 -2.31 -5.59
CA GLY A 15 11.60 -2.27 -6.96
C GLY A 15 11.87 -0.96 -7.71
N ALA A 16 12.63 -0.03 -7.13
CA ALA A 16 13.05 1.23 -7.75
C ALA A 16 14.35 1.73 -7.14
N GLY A 17 15.02 2.65 -7.85
CA GLY A 17 16.23 3.30 -7.35
C GLY A 17 15.96 4.23 -6.17
N GLY A 18 17.00 4.48 -5.36
CA GLY A 18 16.89 5.30 -4.16
C GLY A 18 16.37 6.72 -4.41
N ILE A 19 16.70 7.35 -5.53
CA ILE A 19 16.22 8.68 -5.90
C ILE A 19 14.70 8.68 -6.07
N LYS A 20 14.14 7.70 -6.79
CA LYS A 20 12.68 7.58 -6.99
C LYS A 20 11.96 7.36 -5.66
N VAL A 21 12.52 6.53 -4.78
CA VAL A 21 11.98 6.28 -3.44
C VAL A 21 11.91 7.57 -2.63
N GLN A 22 13.01 8.34 -2.55
CA GLN A 22 13.06 9.59 -1.81
C GLN A 22 12.14 10.65 -2.41
N LEU A 23 12.08 10.74 -3.73
CA LEU A 23 11.18 11.68 -4.43
C LEU A 23 9.71 11.37 -4.12
N TRP A 24 9.32 10.09 -4.15
CA TRP A 24 7.97 9.71 -3.77
C TRP A 24 7.64 10.10 -2.33
N TRP A 25 8.53 9.83 -1.39
CA TRP A 25 8.27 10.19 0.01
C TRP A 25 8.13 11.69 0.23
N ALA A 26 8.93 12.50 -0.48
CA ALA A 26 8.76 13.96 -0.46
C ALA A 26 7.42 14.40 -1.07
N VAL A 27 7.02 13.82 -2.20
CA VAL A 27 5.73 14.10 -2.85
C VAL A 27 4.56 13.67 -1.96
N GLN A 28 4.64 12.48 -1.35
CA GLN A 28 3.60 12.01 -0.44
C GLN A 28 3.44 12.91 0.78
N ALA A 29 4.54 13.37 1.36
CA ALA A 29 4.52 14.24 2.54
C ALA A 29 4.01 15.66 2.25
N THR A 30 3.97 16.08 0.99
CA THR A 30 3.63 17.46 0.58
C THR A 30 2.45 17.48 -0.40
N LEU A 31 2.70 17.32 -1.68
CA LEU A 31 1.71 17.47 -2.76
C LEU A 31 0.51 16.51 -2.63
N PHE A 32 0.73 15.34 -2.07
CA PHE A 32 -0.31 14.36 -1.82
C PHE A 32 -1.08 14.68 -0.53
N ALA A 33 -0.37 14.74 0.61
CA ALA A 33 -0.98 14.90 1.94
C ALA A 33 -1.67 16.25 2.15
N TRP A 34 -1.18 17.32 1.54
CA TRP A 34 -1.74 18.66 1.68
C TRP A 34 -2.82 18.98 0.64
N SER A 35 -3.11 18.05 -0.27
CA SER A 35 -4.16 18.26 -1.27
C SER A 35 -5.54 18.31 -0.60
N PRO A 36 -6.43 19.24 -1.03
CA PRO A 36 -7.82 19.23 -0.57
C PRO A 36 -8.51 17.90 -0.82
N GLN A 37 -9.42 17.51 0.07
CA GLN A 37 -10.09 16.21 0.02
C GLN A 37 -10.70 15.88 -1.35
N ILE A 38 -11.35 16.84 -1.98
CA ILE A 38 -12.04 16.66 -3.28
C ILE A 38 -11.10 16.41 -4.46
N MET A 39 -9.78 16.59 -4.28
CA MET A 39 -8.79 16.41 -5.34
C MET A 39 -8.41 14.93 -5.53
N TYR A 40 -9.38 14.04 -5.69
CA TYR A 40 -9.15 12.61 -5.90
C TYR A 40 -8.36 12.32 -7.19
N ARG A 41 -8.68 13.04 -8.27
CA ARG A 41 -7.98 12.89 -9.56
C ARG A 41 -6.53 13.31 -9.50
N TRP A 42 -6.20 14.31 -8.69
CA TRP A 42 -4.82 14.76 -8.45
C TRP A 42 -4.00 13.66 -7.76
N ARG A 43 -4.53 13.09 -6.69
CA ARG A 43 -3.83 11.99 -5.98
C ARG A 43 -3.66 10.76 -6.87
N ALA A 44 -4.69 10.40 -7.63
CA ALA A 44 -4.58 9.32 -8.63
C ALA A 44 -3.52 9.61 -9.69
N PHE A 45 -3.42 10.86 -10.17
CA PHE A 45 -2.39 11.28 -11.11
C PHE A 45 -0.98 11.15 -10.51
N LEU A 46 -0.78 11.63 -9.28
CA LEU A 46 0.51 11.50 -8.60
C LEU A 46 0.92 10.02 -8.47
N LEU A 47 0.01 9.16 -8.04
CA LEU A 47 0.27 7.72 -7.90
C LEU A 47 0.64 7.07 -9.24
N ARG A 48 -0.10 7.38 -10.31
CA ARG A 48 0.21 6.87 -11.66
C ARG A 48 1.56 7.36 -12.16
N SER A 49 1.93 8.60 -11.86
CA SER A 49 3.23 9.18 -12.23
C SER A 49 4.40 8.43 -11.60
N PHE A 50 4.17 7.80 -10.44
CA PHE A 50 5.15 6.95 -9.76
C PHE A 50 4.96 5.45 -10.02
N GLY A 51 4.14 5.07 -11.00
CA GLY A 51 4.03 3.70 -11.48
C GLY A 51 2.88 2.87 -10.90
N ALA A 52 1.99 3.46 -10.08
CA ALA A 52 0.80 2.76 -9.62
C ALA A 52 -0.20 2.55 -10.77
N LYS A 53 -0.90 1.41 -10.71
CA LYS A 53 -2.00 1.11 -11.63
C LYS A 53 -3.31 1.50 -10.95
N ILE A 54 -3.84 2.67 -11.30
CA ILE A 54 -5.04 3.23 -10.68
C ILE A 54 -6.16 3.29 -11.71
N GLY A 55 -7.28 2.64 -11.40
CA GLY A 55 -8.49 2.63 -12.22
C GLY A 55 -9.21 3.97 -12.26
N LYS A 56 -10.41 3.96 -12.82
CA LYS A 56 -11.28 5.15 -12.95
C LYS A 56 -12.02 5.41 -11.64
N ASN A 57 -12.32 6.68 -11.35
CA ASN A 57 -13.15 7.12 -10.22
C ASN A 57 -12.69 6.59 -8.86
N VAL A 58 -11.40 6.37 -8.68
CA VAL A 58 -10.84 5.90 -7.40
C VAL A 58 -10.87 7.04 -6.38
N VAL A 59 -11.29 6.72 -5.16
CA VAL A 59 -11.32 7.66 -4.04
C VAL A 59 -10.20 7.29 -3.08
N ILE A 60 -9.19 8.15 -2.99
CA ILE A 60 -8.07 8.00 -2.05
C ILE A 60 -8.01 9.25 -1.20
N ARG A 61 -8.07 9.08 0.13
CA ARG A 61 -7.98 10.20 1.07
C ARG A 61 -6.55 10.75 1.14
N PRO A 62 -6.37 12.04 1.42
CA PRO A 62 -5.02 12.65 1.46
C PRO A 62 -4.13 12.11 2.58
N SER A 63 -4.70 11.57 3.66
CA SER A 63 -3.95 10.99 4.78
C SER A 63 -3.52 9.53 4.57
N VAL A 64 -3.88 8.93 3.45
CA VAL A 64 -3.44 7.56 3.11
C VAL A 64 -1.93 7.52 2.92
N LYS A 65 -1.29 6.49 3.48
CA LYS A 65 0.15 6.27 3.34
C LYS A 65 0.42 5.08 2.43
N ILE A 66 1.25 5.29 1.42
CA ILE A 66 1.64 4.28 0.45
C ILE A 66 3.16 4.26 0.38
N THR A 67 3.77 3.11 0.69
CA THR A 67 5.23 3.01 0.74
C THR A 67 5.85 3.08 -0.65
N TYR A 68 5.41 2.22 -1.57
CA TYR A 68 5.89 2.18 -2.96
C TYR A 68 4.72 2.13 -3.94
N PRO A 69 4.36 3.24 -4.60
CA PRO A 69 3.24 3.30 -5.55
C PRO A 69 3.37 2.31 -6.71
N TRP A 70 4.58 2.05 -7.19
CA TRP A 70 4.84 1.11 -8.31
C TRP A 70 4.49 -0.35 -7.99
N LYS A 71 4.16 -0.66 -6.73
CA LYS A 71 3.66 -1.97 -6.29
C LYS A 71 2.18 -1.96 -5.92
N LEU A 72 1.44 -0.92 -6.32
CA LEU A 72 0.02 -0.76 -5.99
C LEU A 72 -0.85 -0.83 -7.22
N THR A 73 -1.92 -1.62 -7.12
CA THR A 73 -3.00 -1.68 -8.11
C THR A 73 -4.33 -1.42 -7.42
N LEU A 74 -5.10 -0.45 -7.89
CA LEU A 74 -6.47 -0.17 -7.46
C LEU A 74 -7.41 -0.27 -8.66
N GLY A 75 -8.45 -1.08 -8.55
CA GLY A 75 -9.49 -1.22 -9.55
C GLY A 75 -10.42 -0.02 -9.61
N ASP A 76 -11.28 0.01 -10.62
CA ASP A 76 -12.26 1.09 -10.82
C ASP A 76 -13.17 1.26 -9.61
N ASN A 77 -13.46 2.49 -9.24
CA ASN A 77 -14.33 2.88 -8.13
C ASN A 77 -13.86 2.36 -6.75
N ALA A 78 -12.63 1.92 -6.59
CA ALA A 78 -12.10 1.52 -5.30
C ALA A 78 -11.94 2.72 -4.35
N TRP A 79 -12.19 2.50 -3.07
CA TRP A 79 -12.08 3.54 -2.04
C TRP A 79 -11.03 3.16 -1.00
N VAL A 80 -10.20 4.14 -0.64
CA VAL A 80 -9.21 4.02 0.45
C VAL A 80 -9.43 5.19 1.42
N GLY A 81 -9.82 4.85 2.63
CA GLY A 81 -10.22 5.77 3.69
C GLY A 81 -9.07 6.47 4.40
N ASP A 82 -9.43 7.42 5.26
CA ASP A 82 -8.47 8.24 6.00
C ASP A 82 -7.53 7.36 6.85
N ASP A 83 -6.26 7.77 6.91
CA ASP A 83 -5.21 7.12 7.70
C ASP A 83 -4.97 5.64 7.40
N ALA A 84 -5.52 5.12 6.30
CA ALA A 84 -5.19 3.77 5.86
C ALA A 84 -3.72 3.70 5.42
N VAL A 85 -3.08 2.58 5.72
CA VAL A 85 -1.69 2.31 5.35
C VAL A 85 -1.64 1.16 4.36
N LEU A 86 -1.13 1.44 3.17
CA LEU A 86 -0.81 0.43 2.15
C LEU A 86 0.70 0.22 2.18
N TYR A 87 1.14 -0.71 3.02
CA TYR A 87 2.56 -1.00 3.23
C TYR A 87 3.06 -1.92 2.13
N THR A 88 3.35 -1.32 0.98
CA THR A 88 3.65 -1.98 -0.28
C THR A 88 5.13 -2.38 -0.42
N LEU A 89 5.70 -3.08 0.54
CA LEU A 89 7.00 -3.75 0.35
C LEU A 89 6.89 -4.86 -0.71
N GLY A 90 5.76 -5.58 -0.71
CA GLY A 90 5.28 -6.44 -1.79
C GLY A 90 4.09 -5.82 -2.51
N GLU A 91 3.59 -6.49 -3.52
CA GLU A 91 2.44 -6.05 -4.30
C GLU A 91 1.15 -6.02 -3.46
N ILE A 92 0.37 -4.93 -3.60
CA ILE A 92 -1.01 -4.85 -3.12
C ILE A 92 -1.92 -4.63 -4.30
N SER A 93 -2.91 -5.50 -4.45
CA SER A 93 -3.95 -5.41 -5.48
C SER A 93 -5.31 -5.31 -4.81
N ILE A 94 -6.06 -4.25 -5.12
CA ILE A 94 -7.42 -4.02 -4.60
C ILE A 94 -8.37 -3.95 -5.79
N GLY A 95 -9.37 -4.83 -5.80
CA GLY A 95 -10.32 -4.99 -6.89
C GLY A 95 -11.29 -3.82 -7.05
N ALA A 96 -12.02 -3.82 -8.15
CA ALA A 96 -13.01 -2.81 -8.45
C ALA A 96 -14.14 -2.78 -7.40
N ASN A 97 -14.63 -1.57 -7.08
CA ASN A 97 -15.70 -1.35 -6.11
C ASN A 97 -15.39 -1.88 -4.70
N ALA A 98 -14.14 -2.14 -4.37
CA ALA A 98 -13.74 -2.52 -3.03
C ALA A 98 -13.53 -1.28 -2.15
N VAL A 99 -13.82 -1.43 -0.87
CA VAL A 99 -13.68 -0.36 0.13
C VAL A 99 -12.71 -0.81 1.21
N VAL A 100 -11.63 -0.07 1.34
CA VAL A 100 -10.71 -0.12 2.48
C VAL A 100 -11.04 1.06 3.37
N SER A 101 -11.68 0.80 4.50
CA SER A 101 -12.11 1.86 5.42
C SER A 101 -10.93 2.52 6.12
N GLN A 102 -11.24 3.56 6.91
CA GLN A 102 -10.23 4.33 7.63
C GLN A 102 -9.41 3.45 8.58
N LYS A 103 -8.13 3.83 8.73
CA LYS A 103 -7.15 3.19 9.61
C LYS A 103 -6.86 1.71 9.33
N CYS A 104 -7.35 1.16 8.22
CA CYS A 104 -6.92 -0.19 7.83
C CYS A 104 -5.42 -0.23 7.57
N TYR A 105 -4.79 -1.34 7.91
CA TYR A 105 -3.37 -1.56 7.67
C TYR A 105 -3.18 -2.81 6.81
N LEU A 106 -2.77 -2.64 5.56
CA LEU A 106 -2.43 -3.74 4.65
C LEU A 106 -0.91 -3.90 4.66
N CYS A 107 -0.42 -4.93 5.33
CA CYS A 107 1.00 -5.15 5.58
C CYS A 107 1.53 -6.29 4.72
N THR A 108 2.31 -5.98 3.69
CA THR A 108 2.98 -7.01 2.87
C THR A 108 4.34 -7.42 3.42
N GLY A 109 4.92 -6.61 4.30
CA GLY A 109 6.26 -6.83 4.85
C GLY A 109 6.28 -7.72 6.07
N SER A 110 7.32 -8.52 6.19
CA SER A 110 7.60 -9.33 7.36
C SER A 110 9.12 -9.54 7.51
N HIS A 111 9.51 -10.20 8.57
CA HIS A 111 10.88 -10.61 8.82
C HIS A 111 10.95 -12.09 9.16
N ASP A 112 12.05 -12.72 8.79
CA ASP A 112 12.39 -14.05 9.28
C ASP A 112 13.00 -13.91 10.69
N TYR A 113 12.17 -14.12 11.71
CA TYR A 113 12.61 -14.04 13.10
C TYR A 113 13.53 -15.18 13.52
N MET A 114 13.66 -16.24 12.71
CA MET A 114 14.61 -17.32 12.92
C MET A 114 15.98 -17.01 12.33
N SER A 115 16.06 -16.08 11.39
CA SER A 115 17.33 -15.61 10.83
C SER A 115 18.10 -14.78 11.85
N GLN A 116 19.42 -15.00 11.94
CA GLN A 116 20.31 -14.22 12.78
C GLN A 116 20.30 -12.72 12.42
N HIS A 117 20.13 -12.40 11.13
CA HIS A 117 20.14 -11.02 10.63
C HIS A 117 18.74 -10.41 10.50
N PHE A 118 17.70 -11.12 10.97
CA PHE A 118 16.31 -10.63 10.92
C PHE A 118 15.90 -10.25 9.49
N ASP A 119 16.20 -11.14 8.55
CA ASP A 119 16.03 -10.89 7.11
C ASP A 119 14.63 -10.45 6.76
N ILE A 120 14.54 -9.38 5.96
CA ILE A 120 13.25 -8.83 5.52
C ILE A 120 12.70 -9.63 4.34
N ASN A 121 11.40 -9.87 4.35
CA ASN A 121 10.67 -10.47 3.25
C ASN A 121 9.35 -9.74 3.00
N ALA A 122 8.73 -10.01 1.88
CA ALA A 122 7.42 -9.45 1.54
C ALA A 122 6.59 -10.47 0.76
N GLN A 123 5.29 -10.50 1.04
CA GLN A 123 4.34 -11.33 0.34
C GLN A 123 3.14 -10.49 -0.12
N PRO A 124 2.61 -10.74 -1.34
CA PRO A 124 1.55 -9.92 -1.89
C PRO A 124 0.25 -10.05 -1.11
N ILE A 125 -0.56 -8.98 -1.16
CA ILE A 125 -1.94 -8.97 -0.68
C ILE A 125 -2.86 -8.76 -1.87
N THR A 126 -3.91 -9.56 -1.95
CA THR A 126 -4.95 -9.42 -2.98
C THR A 126 -6.31 -9.28 -2.32
N ILE A 127 -6.98 -8.17 -2.60
CA ILE A 127 -8.36 -7.91 -2.19
C ILE A 127 -9.23 -7.99 -3.45
N GLY A 128 -10.22 -8.87 -3.43
CA GLY A 128 -11.14 -9.07 -4.54
C GLY A 128 -12.07 -7.88 -4.79
N GLU A 129 -12.88 -7.99 -5.84
CA GLU A 129 -13.87 -6.97 -6.16
C GLU A 129 -15.01 -6.92 -5.13
N LYS A 130 -15.58 -5.72 -4.92
CA LYS A 130 -16.75 -5.50 -4.04
C LYS A 130 -16.53 -5.99 -2.60
N CYS A 131 -15.27 -6.02 -2.15
CA CYS A 131 -14.95 -6.30 -0.75
C CYS A 131 -15.14 -5.06 0.10
N TRP A 132 -15.41 -5.27 1.38
CA TRP A 132 -15.41 -4.21 2.37
C TRP A 132 -14.58 -4.60 3.59
N LEU A 133 -13.46 -3.90 3.76
CA LEU A 133 -12.66 -3.95 4.98
C LEU A 133 -13.13 -2.81 5.89
N ALA A 134 -13.72 -3.15 7.03
CA ALA A 134 -14.18 -2.16 7.99
C ALA A 134 -13.03 -1.46 8.71
N THR A 135 -13.34 -0.52 9.59
CA THR A 135 -12.35 0.30 10.30
C THR A 135 -11.32 -0.56 11.07
N ASP A 136 -10.07 -0.13 11.03
CA ASP A 136 -8.95 -0.74 11.79
C ASP A 136 -8.64 -2.22 11.42
N VAL A 137 -9.10 -2.71 10.28
CA VAL A 137 -8.75 -4.07 9.82
C VAL A 137 -7.26 -4.15 9.49
N PHE A 138 -6.58 -5.15 10.05
CA PHE A 138 -5.21 -5.51 9.70
C PHE A 138 -5.21 -6.70 8.74
N VAL A 139 -4.51 -6.55 7.61
CA VAL A 139 -4.31 -7.63 6.64
C VAL A 139 -2.83 -8.00 6.62
N ALA A 140 -2.56 -9.26 6.95
CA ALA A 140 -1.20 -9.80 7.04
C ALA A 140 -0.58 -10.11 5.66
N PRO A 141 0.76 -10.25 5.59
CA PRO A 141 1.45 -10.63 4.36
C PRO A 141 0.90 -11.94 3.75
N GLY A 142 0.73 -11.97 2.45
CA GLY A 142 0.30 -13.16 1.69
C GLY A 142 -1.20 -13.45 1.74
N VAL A 143 -2.00 -12.62 2.38
CA VAL A 143 -3.45 -12.83 2.47
C VAL A 143 -4.15 -12.48 1.16
N SER A 144 -5.03 -13.38 0.71
CA SER A 144 -5.95 -13.15 -0.41
C SER A 144 -7.39 -13.18 0.09
N ILE A 145 -8.15 -12.14 -0.25
CA ILE A 145 -9.56 -11.97 0.13
C ILE A 145 -10.40 -12.11 -1.13
N GLY A 146 -11.34 -13.05 -1.13
CA GLY A 146 -12.22 -13.32 -2.28
C GLY A 146 -13.25 -12.21 -2.50
N ASN A 147 -13.81 -12.16 -3.71
CA ASN A 147 -14.80 -11.15 -4.11
C ASN A 147 -16.01 -11.10 -3.16
N GLY A 148 -16.53 -9.91 -2.89
CA GLY A 148 -17.73 -9.69 -2.10
C GLY A 148 -17.58 -9.97 -0.59
N THR A 149 -16.35 -10.15 -0.10
CA THR A 149 -16.09 -10.42 1.31
C THR A 149 -16.19 -9.16 2.16
N VAL A 150 -16.79 -9.28 3.34
CA VAL A 150 -16.82 -8.25 4.37
C VAL A 150 -15.96 -8.72 5.55
N ILE A 151 -15.05 -7.87 5.99
CA ILE A 151 -14.16 -8.11 7.13
C ILE A 151 -14.30 -6.95 8.11
N GLY A 152 -14.56 -7.28 9.36
CA GLY A 152 -14.68 -6.31 10.45
C GLY A 152 -14.29 -6.91 11.80
#